data_6dc95483c8146110c13e9df523e8e3bb
#
_entry.id   6dc95483c8146110c13e9df523e8e3bb
#
_cell.length_a   1.000
_cell.length_b   1.000
_cell.length_c   1.000
_cell.angle_alpha   90.00
_cell.angle_beta   90.00
_cell.angle_gamma   90.00
#
_symmetry.space_group_name_H-M   'P 1'
#
loop_
_entity.id
_entity.type
_entity.pdbx_description
1 polymer ?
#
loop_
_entity_poly.entity_id
_entity_poly.type
_entity_poly.pdbx_seq_one_letter_code
_entity_poly.pdbx_strand_id
1 'polypeptide(L)'
;MVIAGAGAGGGVAAYVLAAAGKRVLLLDRGRWLDFATTGRDHLRNHRLATYGHNTGPELVGNPRVFVDVHGTEHVVAPNSSDYHHNASAVGGGTVVYGGQAWRFHPLDFRMASTYGSPSGSSLEDWPISYDDLAPYYELAEWLVGVAGGPPSSQMPERRGYPMPAHVLHRKGRALRAAAEKMGWETQSVPLLMNSVPWDGRAACSNCQQCVGFACPVDAKNGTQNTAIRRAIETGNCRVWDQAVASSLSFEAGRVTGLRVFRCGSWHEIKADAVVLACGAIETARLLLH
;
A
#
# COMPACT_ATOMS: atom_id res chain seq x y z
N MET A 1 -8.70 -13.29 -14.96
CA MET A 1 -7.47 -12.51 -14.70
C MET A 1 -6.88 -12.92 -13.37
N VAL A 2 -5.56 -12.84 -13.18
CA VAL A 2 -4.93 -13.09 -11.88
C VAL A 2 -4.11 -11.86 -11.47
N ILE A 3 -4.15 -11.51 -10.18
CA ILE A 3 -3.39 -10.40 -9.61
C ILE A 3 -2.49 -10.97 -8.52
N ALA A 4 -1.19 -10.80 -8.65
CA ALA A 4 -0.21 -11.17 -7.65
C ALA A 4 0.11 -9.96 -6.76
N GLY A 5 -0.17 -10.08 -5.45
CA GLY A 5 -0.03 -9.06 -4.43
C GLY A 5 -1.34 -8.33 -4.12
N ALA A 6 -1.82 -8.47 -2.89
CA ALA A 6 -3.04 -7.85 -2.39
C ALA A 6 -2.76 -6.58 -1.55
N GLY A 7 -1.69 -5.86 -1.86
CA GLY A 7 -1.36 -4.58 -1.25
C GLY A 7 -2.22 -3.42 -1.77
N ALA A 8 -1.71 -2.19 -1.66
CA ALA A 8 -2.42 -0.97 -2.07
C ALA A 8 -2.86 -1.03 -3.55
N GLY A 9 -1.93 -1.26 -4.47
CA GLY A 9 -2.22 -1.30 -5.90
C GLY A 9 -3.07 -2.50 -6.32
N GLY A 10 -2.68 -3.71 -5.89
CA GLY A 10 -3.39 -4.94 -6.27
C GLY A 10 -4.80 -5.01 -5.71
N GLY A 11 -5.04 -4.51 -4.50
CA GLY A 11 -6.37 -4.45 -3.91
C GLY A 11 -7.32 -3.52 -4.66
N VAL A 12 -6.85 -2.34 -5.07
CA VAL A 12 -7.64 -1.40 -5.88
C VAL A 12 -7.88 -1.96 -7.28
N ALA A 13 -6.84 -2.52 -7.93
CA ALA A 13 -6.97 -3.16 -9.24
C ALA A 13 -7.99 -4.31 -9.21
N ALA A 14 -7.98 -5.12 -8.15
CA ALA A 14 -8.94 -6.20 -7.98
C ALA A 14 -10.39 -5.69 -7.97
N TYR A 15 -10.64 -4.60 -7.22
CA TYR A 15 -11.97 -3.99 -7.19
C TYR A 15 -12.39 -3.43 -8.55
N VAL A 16 -11.53 -2.63 -9.19
CA VAL A 16 -11.87 -2.00 -10.48
C VAL A 16 -12.18 -3.07 -11.53
N LEU A 17 -11.39 -4.11 -11.60
CA LEU A 17 -11.58 -5.21 -12.57
C LEU A 17 -12.81 -6.06 -12.24
N ALA A 18 -13.03 -6.38 -10.97
CA ALA A 18 -14.20 -7.15 -10.53
C ALA A 18 -15.51 -6.38 -10.74
N ALA A 19 -15.52 -5.07 -10.43
CA ALA A 19 -16.66 -4.18 -10.69
C ALA A 19 -16.97 -4.04 -12.20
N ALA A 20 -15.93 -4.13 -13.05
CA ALA A 20 -16.09 -4.20 -14.51
C ALA A 20 -16.48 -5.60 -15.03
N GLY A 21 -16.93 -6.51 -14.16
CA GLY A 21 -17.40 -7.85 -14.54
C GLY A 21 -16.28 -8.85 -14.89
N LYS A 22 -15.01 -8.53 -14.62
CA LYS A 22 -13.91 -9.48 -14.86
C LYS A 22 -13.80 -10.48 -13.72
N ARG A 23 -13.63 -11.75 -14.03
CA ARG A 23 -13.30 -12.78 -13.03
C ARG A 23 -11.87 -12.58 -12.55
N VAL A 24 -11.68 -12.28 -11.27
CA VAL A 24 -10.39 -11.96 -10.66
C VAL A 24 -10.04 -12.99 -9.60
N LEU A 25 -8.80 -13.50 -9.66
CA LEU A 25 -8.16 -14.21 -8.56
C LEU A 25 -7.05 -13.31 -8.01
N LEU A 26 -7.20 -12.84 -6.79
CA LEU A 26 -6.22 -12.02 -6.08
C LEU A 26 -5.40 -12.91 -5.17
N LEU A 27 -4.08 -12.87 -5.31
CA LEU A 27 -3.12 -13.68 -4.56
C LEU A 27 -2.35 -12.82 -3.58
N ASP A 28 -2.11 -13.32 -2.37
CA ASP A 28 -1.15 -12.75 -1.44
C ASP A 28 -0.36 -13.84 -0.72
N ARG A 29 0.95 -13.61 -0.53
CA ARG A 29 1.79 -14.54 0.23
C ARG A 29 1.48 -14.54 1.72
N GLY A 30 1.02 -13.40 2.25
CA GLY A 30 0.58 -13.25 3.63
C GLY A 30 -0.83 -13.80 3.83
N ARG A 31 -1.17 -14.01 5.09
CA ARG A 31 -2.49 -14.50 5.45
C ARG A 31 -3.52 -13.37 5.53
N TRP A 32 -4.78 -13.72 5.36
CA TRP A 32 -5.89 -12.87 5.76
C TRP A 32 -5.92 -12.77 7.29
N LEU A 33 -5.87 -11.55 7.81
CA LEU A 33 -5.93 -11.30 9.25
C LEU A 33 -7.35 -10.95 9.65
N ASP A 34 -7.91 -11.70 10.59
CA ASP A 34 -9.19 -11.38 11.16
C ASP A 34 -9.07 -10.19 12.12
N PHE A 35 -9.79 -9.13 11.81
CA PHE A 35 -9.86 -7.93 12.64
C PHE A 35 -10.32 -8.25 14.08
N ALA A 36 -11.29 -9.16 14.25
CA ALA A 36 -11.82 -9.51 15.56
C ALA A 36 -10.73 -10.09 16.50
N THR A 37 -9.77 -10.81 15.93
CA THR A 37 -8.69 -11.47 16.71
C THR A 37 -7.41 -10.64 16.79
N THR A 38 -7.08 -9.86 15.73
CA THR A 38 -5.79 -9.17 15.61
C THR A 38 -5.86 -7.68 15.91
N GLY A 39 -6.99 -7.03 15.65
CA GLY A 39 -7.11 -5.57 15.74
C GLY A 39 -7.24 -5.02 17.17
N ARG A 40 -7.61 -5.85 18.15
CA ARG A 40 -8.02 -5.39 19.48
C ARG A 40 -6.97 -5.47 20.58
N ASP A 41 -5.92 -6.23 20.38
CA ASP A 41 -4.90 -6.47 21.42
C ASP A 41 -3.51 -6.06 20.93
N HIS A 42 -3.14 -4.81 21.20
CA HIS A 42 -1.83 -4.27 20.84
C HIS A 42 -0.67 -4.87 21.63
N LEU A 43 -0.93 -5.42 22.82
CA LEU A 43 0.10 -6.04 23.62
C LEU A 43 0.50 -7.41 23.06
N ARG A 44 -0.50 -8.19 22.60
CA ARG A 44 -0.26 -9.51 22.00
C ARG A 44 0.08 -9.43 20.53
N ASN A 45 -0.55 -8.51 19.80
CA ASN A 45 -0.36 -8.35 18.36
C ASN A 45 0.81 -7.41 18.07
N HIS A 46 2.00 -7.83 18.46
CA HIS A 46 3.22 -7.08 18.17
C HIS A 46 3.41 -6.97 16.66
N ARG A 47 3.69 -5.76 16.19
CA ARG A 47 3.78 -5.41 14.76
C ARG A 47 4.69 -6.32 13.93
N LEU A 48 5.75 -6.86 14.53
CA LEU A 48 6.76 -7.61 13.81
C LEU A 48 6.29 -9.03 13.45
N ALA A 49 5.60 -9.71 14.36
CA ALA A 49 5.22 -11.10 14.19
C ALA A 49 3.84 -11.27 13.54
N THR A 50 2.81 -10.64 14.11
CA THR A 50 1.41 -10.87 13.69
C THR A 50 1.12 -10.41 12.28
N TYR A 51 1.72 -9.29 11.85
CA TYR A 51 1.47 -8.71 10.53
C TYR A 51 2.54 -9.08 9.49
N GLY A 52 3.40 -10.03 9.78
CA GLY A 52 4.51 -10.39 8.92
C GLY A 52 5.53 -9.27 8.72
N HIS A 53 5.50 -8.25 9.56
CA HIS A 53 6.46 -7.15 9.50
C HIS A 53 7.81 -7.66 10.04
N ASN A 54 8.89 -7.48 9.30
CA ASN A 54 10.21 -8.11 9.54
C ASN A 54 10.23 -9.64 9.54
N THR A 55 9.16 -10.28 9.12
CA THR A 55 9.18 -11.70 8.83
C THR A 55 9.41 -11.88 7.34
N GLY A 56 10.57 -11.50 6.88
CA GLY A 56 10.93 -11.69 5.47
C GLY A 56 10.93 -13.17 5.10
N PRO A 57 11.22 -13.46 3.83
CA PRO A 57 11.41 -14.83 3.38
C PRO A 57 12.48 -15.48 4.25
N GLU A 58 12.34 -16.79 4.47
CA GLU A 58 13.32 -17.58 5.18
C GLU A 58 14.70 -17.41 4.53
N LEU A 59 15.76 -17.35 5.34
CA LEU A 59 17.14 -17.21 4.84
C LEU A 59 17.55 -18.39 3.98
N VAL A 60 17.03 -19.58 4.31
CA VAL A 60 17.27 -20.80 3.54
C VAL A 60 16.32 -20.85 2.34
N GLY A 61 16.88 -20.77 1.15
CA GLY A 61 16.13 -20.89 -0.11
C GLY A 61 15.59 -19.57 -0.68
N ASN A 62 15.48 -18.52 0.11
CA ASN A 62 15.02 -17.20 -0.38
C ASN A 62 15.61 -16.05 0.45
N PRO A 63 16.93 -15.89 0.51
CA PRO A 63 17.57 -14.83 1.27
C PRO A 63 17.31 -13.46 0.64
N ARG A 64 17.34 -12.42 1.45
CA ARG A 64 17.51 -11.04 0.97
C ARG A 64 19.01 -10.79 0.84
N VAL A 65 19.43 -10.39 -0.35
CA VAL A 65 20.83 -10.06 -0.62
C VAL A 65 20.91 -8.58 -0.97
N PHE A 66 21.78 -7.87 -0.28
CA PHE A 66 22.14 -6.50 -0.59
C PHE A 66 23.55 -6.50 -1.18
N VAL A 67 23.74 -5.84 -2.31
CA VAL A 67 25.05 -5.65 -2.94
C VAL A 67 25.49 -4.23 -2.65
N ASP A 68 26.65 -4.08 -2.00
CA ASP A 68 27.20 -2.78 -1.65
C ASP A 68 27.87 -2.08 -2.84
N VAL A 69 28.36 -0.86 -2.64
CA VAL A 69 29.01 -0.04 -3.67
C VAL A 69 30.33 -0.64 -4.20
N HIS A 70 30.88 -1.63 -3.51
CA HIS A 70 32.09 -2.38 -3.90
C HIS A 70 31.77 -3.70 -4.59
N GLY A 71 30.48 -4.01 -4.78
CA GLY A 71 30.03 -5.28 -5.38
C GLY A 71 30.02 -6.46 -4.42
N THR A 72 30.17 -6.23 -3.11
CA THR A 72 30.13 -7.29 -2.11
C THR A 72 28.69 -7.65 -1.75
N GLU A 73 28.37 -8.94 -1.77
CA GLU A 73 27.06 -9.45 -1.39
C GLU A 73 26.95 -9.64 0.12
N HIS A 74 25.89 -9.10 0.69
CA HIS A 74 25.55 -9.24 2.10
C HIS A 74 24.17 -9.89 2.23
N VAL A 75 24.10 -11.01 2.93
CA VAL A 75 22.81 -11.64 3.28
C VAL A 75 22.23 -10.92 4.48
N VAL A 76 21.05 -10.35 4.31
CA VAL A 76 20.36 -9.55 5.34
C VAL A 76 19.33 -10.40 6.05
N ALA A 77 19.47 -10.54 7.36
CA ALA A 77 18.50 -11.25 8.20
C ALA A 77 17.18 -10.45 8.30
N PRO A 78 16.00 -11.11 8.35
CA PRO A 78 14.71 -10.45 8.40
C PRO A 78 14.50 -9.50 9.58
N ASN A 79 15.25 -9.68 10.65
CA ASN A 79 15.23 -8.85 11.86
C ASN A 79 16.38 -7.83 11.93
N SER A 80 17.20 -7.74 10.90
CA SER A 80 18.25 -6.73 10.80
C SER A 80 17.65 -5.33 10.64
N SER A 81 18.33 -4.30 11.16
CA SER A 81 18.00 -2.89 10.91
C SER A 81 18.08 -2.51 9.43
N ASP A 82 18.92 -3.20 8.67
CA ASP A 82 19.15 -2.97 7.24
C ASP A 82 18.10 -3.65 6.36
N TYR A 83 17.25 -4.51 6.96
CA TYR A 83 16.18 -5.17 6.24
C TYR A 83 15.04 -4.20 5.95
N HIS A 84 14.62 -4.13 4.68
CA HIS A 84 13.46 -3.33 4.28
C HIS A 84 12.16 -3.97 4.76
N HIS A 85 11.50 -3.32 5.70
CA HIS A 85 10.29 -3.82 6.35
C HIS A 85 9.09 -3.86 5.39
N ASN A 86 8.54 -5.06 5.18
CA ASN A 86 7.30 -5.25 4.44
C ASN A 86 6.29 -6.01 5.31
N ALA A 87 5.05 -5.56 5.32
CA ALA A 87 3.99 -6.34 5.92
C ALA A 87 3.57 -7.46 4.96
N SER A 88 3.51 -8.69 5.47
CA SER A 88 3.09 -9.87 4.72
C SER A 88 1.69 -10.30 5.18
N ALA A 89 0.68 -9.62 4.67
CA ALA A 89 -0.74 -9.87 4.95
C ALA A 89 -1.58 -9.42 3.76
N VAL A 90 -2.79 -9.95 3.61
CA VAL A 90 -3.77 -9.39 2.68
C VAL A 90 -4.05 -7.94 3.07
N GLY A 91 -3.88 -7.01 2.14
CA GLY A 91 -3.82 -5.57 2.39
C GLY A 91 -2.40 -5.01 2.43
N GLY A 92 -1.38 -5.87 2.56
CA GLY A 92 0.02 -5.48 2.58
C GLY A 92 0.33 -4.41 3.63
N GLY A 93 1.18 -3.45 3.30
CA GLY A 93 1.54 -2.34 4.17
C GLY A 93 0.38 -1.46 4.64
N THR A 94 -0.77 -1.47 3.93
CA THR A 94 -1.94 -0.67 4.31
C THR A 94 -2.61 -1.16 5.60
N VAL A 95 -2.30 -2.36 6.08
CA VAL A 95 -2.77 -2.85 7.38
C VAL A 95 -2.06 -2.12 8.54
N VAL A 96 -0.76 -1.84 8.38
CA VAL A 96 0.11 -1.40 9.48
C VAL A 96 0.70 0.01 9.31
N TYR A 97 0.40 0.70 8.20
CA TYR A 97 0.93 2.04 7.91
C TYR A 97 0.32 3.14 8.80
N GLY A 98 0.87 4.35 8.70
CA GLY A 98 0.36 5.53 9.42
C GLY A 98 -0.88 6.18 8.78
N GLY A 99 -1.35 5.68 7.65
CA GLY A 99 -2.55 6.17 6.97
C GLY A 99 -2.38 7.53 6.28
N GLN A 100 -1.17 8.03 6.07
CA GLN A 100 -0.96 9.30 5.35
C GLN A 100 -1.30 9.15 3.88
N ALA A 101 -1.98 10.16 3.32
CA ALA A 101 -2.53 10.16 1.96
C ALA A 101 -2.11 11.42 1.17
N TRP A 102 -0.84 11.78 1.26
CA TRP A 102 -0.31 12.88 0.48
C TRP A 102 -0.31 12.57 -1.02
N ARG A 103 -0.70 13.54 -1.85
CA ARG A 103 -0.40 13.50 -3.27
C ARG A 103 1.02 14.01 -3.47
N PHE A 104 1.70 13.54 -4.50
CA PHE A 104 2.91 14.19 -4.97
C PHE A 104 2.61 15.63 -5.40
N HIS A 105 3.57 16.53 -5.18
CA HIS A 105 3.50 17.88 -5.69
C HIS A 105 3.76 17.87 -7.21
N PRO A 106 3.18 18.79 -8.01
CA PRO A 106 3.47 18.86 -9.45
C PRO A 106 4.97 18.87 -9.80
N LEU A 107 5.79 19.52 -8.98
CA LEU A 107 7.25 19.56 -9.15
C LEU A 107 7.94 18.20 -8.94
N ASP A 108 7.35 17.28 -8.17
CA ASP A 108 7.92 15.94 -7.96
C ASP A 108 8.03 15.16 -9.28
N PHE A 109 7.16 15.45 -10.25
CA PHE A 109 7.20 14.86 -11.58
C PHE A 109 8.25 15.47 -12.51
N ARG A 110 8.87 16.58 -12.12
CA ARG A 110 9.81 17.39 -12.93
C ARG A 110 11.07 17.74 -12.13
N MET A 111 11.52 16.83 -11.28
CA MET A 111 12.65 17.08 -10.38
C MET A 111 13.95 17.32 -11.16
N ALA A 112 14.24 16.49 -12.17
CA ALA A 112 15.46 16.64 -12.97
C ALA A 112 15.47 17.95 -13.77
N SER A 113 14.36 18.27 -14.45
CA SER A 113 14.23 19.54 -15.20
C SER A 113 14.26 20.78 -14.30
N THR A 114 13.74 20.66 -13.08
CA THR A 114 13.61 21.81 -12.14
C THR A 114 14.91 22.08 -11.39
N TYR A 115 15.58 21.05 -10.88
CA TYR A 115 16.72 21.18 -9.97
C TYR A 115 18.05 20.68 -10.56
N GLY A 116 18.00 20.08 -11.77
CA GLY A 116 19.13 19.41 -12.39
C GLY A 116 19.35 18.00 -11.82
N SER A 117 20.14 17.21 -12.54
CA SER A 117 20.53 15.86 -12.10
C SER A 117 21.96 15.92 -11.54
N PRO A 118 22.16 15.66 -10.24
CA PRO A 118 23.50 15.59 -9.66
C PRO A 118 24.34 14.50 -10.32
N SER A 119 25.65 14.70 -10.39
CA SER A 119 26.59 13.71 -10.93
C SER A 119 26.49 12.39 -10.14
N GLY A 120 26.38 11.27 -10.85
CA GLY A 120 26.19 9.93 -10.25
C GLY A 120 24.75 9.62 -9.82
N SER A 121 23.80 10.52 -10.09
CA SER A 121 22.37 10.30 -9.85
C SER A 121 21.69 9.73 -11.09
N SER A 122 20.70 8.86 -10.89
CA SER A 122 19.75 8.40 -11.92
C SER A 122 18.44 9.19 -11.90
N LEU A 123 18.47 10.42 -11.35
CA LEU A 123 17.31 11.27 -11.28
C LEU A 123 16.84 11.67 -12.69
N GLU A 124 15.59 11.37 -12.99
CA GLU A 124 14.92 11.72 -14.24
C GLU A 124 13.53 12.30 -13.95
N ASP A 125 12.98 13.03 -14.89
CA ASP A 125 11.58 13.43 -14.83
C ASP A 125 10.68 12.22 -15.07
N TRP A 126 9.53 12.21 -14.42
CA TRP A 126 8.52 11.19 -14.68
C TRP A 126 7.95 11.34 -16.09
N PRO A 127 7.63 10.23 -16.82
CA PRO A 127 7.04 10.28 -18.16
C PRO A 127 5.57 10.75 -18.15
N ILE A 128 5.01 11.02 -16.98
CA ILE A 128 3.65 11.52 -16.75
C ILE A 128 3.71 12.80 -15.91
N SER A 129 2.63 13.55 -15.88
CA SER A 129 2.46 14.76 -15.09
C SER A 129 1.54 14.55 -13.87
N TYR A 130 1.47 15.54 -13.00
CA TYR A 130 0.46 15.59 -11.94
C TYR A 130 -0.97 15.53 -12.52
N ASP A 131 -1.22 16.27 -13.60
CA ASP A 131 -2.55 16.36 -14.20
C ASP A 131 -3.02 15.03 -14.79
N ASP A 132 -2.10 14.22 -15.31
CA ASP A 132 -2.40 12.86 -15.76
C ASP A 132 -2.87 11.96 -14.59
N LEU A 133 -2.37 12.18 -13.37
CA LEU A 133 -2.74 11.40 -12.18
C LEU A 133 -3.87 12.02 -11.36
N ALA A 134 -4.16 13.32 -11.49
CA ALA A 134 -5.12 14.02 -10.65
C ALA A 134 -6.52 13.36 -10.59
N PRO A 135 -7.12 12.89 -11.72
CA PRO A 135 -8.40 12.19 -11.69
C PRO A 135 -8.34 10.86 -10.90
N TYR A 136 -7.22 10.16 -11.00
CA TYR A 136 -7.04 8.87 -10.30
C TYR A 136 -6.75 9.05 -8.80
N TYR A 137 -6.07 10.13 -8.41
CA TYR A 137 -5.97 10.52 -7.00
C TYR A 137 -7.35 10.74 -6.40
N GLU A 138 -8.21 11.50 -7.07
CA GLU A 138 -9.58 11.75 -6.59
C GLU A 138 -10.39 10.47 -6.46
N LEU A 139 -10.36 9.61 -7.49
CA LEU A 139 -11.03 8.31 -7.45
C LEU A 139 -10.55 7.46 -6.27
N ALA A 140 -9.25 7.37 -6.05
CA ALA A 140 -8.66 6.59 -4.96
C ALA A 140 -9.03 7.17 -3.58
N GLU A 141 -8.96 8.49 -3.41
CA GLU A 141 -9.31 9.19 -2.17
C GLU A 141 -10.76 8.95 -1.77
N TRP A 142 -11.67 8.97 -2.75
CA TRP A 142 -13.10 8.71 -2.51
C TRP A 142 -13.41 7.22 -2.38
N LEU A 143 -12.71 6.36 -3.10
CA LEU A 143 -12.89 4.91 -3.01
C LEU A 143 -12.44 4.37 -1.65
N VAL A 144 -11.25 4.78 -1.20
CA VAL A 144 -10.66 4.23 0.02
C VAL A 144 -11.13 5.00 1.26
N GLY A 145 -11.46 6.27 1.12
CA GLY A 145 -11.93 7.13 2.21
C GLY A 145 -10.79 7.89 2.88
N VAL A 146 -10.47 9.08 2.34
CA VAL A 146 -9.51 10.01 2.94
C VAL A 146 -10.24 11.07 3.76
N ALA A 147 -9.74 11.34 4.95
CA ALA A 147 -10.15 12.48 5.77
C ALA A 147 -9.10 13.60 5.64
N GLY A 148 -9.52 14.82 5.31
CA GLY A 148 -8.59 15.92 5.15
C GLY A 148 -9.26 17.28 5.08
N GLY A 149 -8.44 18.34 5.16
CA GLY A 149 -8.85 19.73 4.97
C GLY A 149 -8.60 20.21 3.53
N PRO A 150 -8.80 21.50 3.27
CA PRO A 150 -8.46 22.08 1.99
C PRO A 150 -6.97 21.87 1.70
N PRO A 151 -6.57 21.80 0.42
CA PRO A 151 -5.17 21.73 0.02
C PRO A 151 -4.44 23.03 0.41
N SER A 152 -3.11 22.99 0.46
CA SER A 152 -2.33 24.24 0.55
C SER A 152 -2.47 25.06 -0.72
N SER A 153 -2.17 26.36 -0.63
CA SER A 153 -2.18 27.29 -1.76
C SER A 153 -1.20 26.90 -2.90
N GLN A 154 -0.22 26.05 -2.60
CA GLN A 154 0.76 25.57 -3.57
C GLN A 154 0.30 24.35 -4.36
N MET A 155 -0.84 23.74 -4.00
CA MET A 155 -1.39 22.59 -4.68
C MET A 155 -2.52 23.00 -5.64
N PRO A 156 -2.67 22.34 -6.79
CA PRO A 156 -3.80 22.58 -7.69
C PRO A 156 -5.14 22.43 -6.99
N GLU A 157 -6.14 23.20 -7.45
CA GLU A 157 -7.50 23.03 -7.02
C GLU A 157 -8.00 21.60 -7.28
N ARG A 158 -8.84 21.10 -6.37
CA ARG A 158 -9.36 19.75 -6.45
C ARG A 158 -10.67 19.61 -5.69
N ARG A 159 -11.38 18.55 -5.98
CA ARG A 159 -12.52 18.12 -5.17
C ARG A 159 -12.05 17.89 -3.73
N GLY A 160 -12.87 18.30 -2.76
CA GLY A 160 -12.63 18.04 -1.35
C GLY A 160 -12.61 16.53 -1.03
N TYR A 161 -12.04 16.18 0.10
CA TYR A 161 -12.01 14.80 0.59
C TYR A 161 -13.40 14.32 1.03
N PRO A 162 -13.68 13.01 1.00
CA PRO A 162 -14.96 12.45 1.44
C PRO A 162 -15.26 12.68 2.92
N MET A 163 -14.24 12.86 3.75
CA MET A 163 -14.39 13.11 5.18
C MET A 163 -13.63 14.36 5.62
N PRO A 164 -14.15 15.10 6.63
CA PRO A 164 -13.45 16.27 7.18
C PRO A 164 -12.12 15.87 7.83
N ALA A 165 -11.21 16.84 7.97
CA ALA A 165 -9.94 16.63 8.67
C ALA A 165 -10.16 16.19 10.13
N HIS A 166 -9.25 15.37 10.63
CA HIS A 166 -9.22 15.04 12.06
C HIS A 166 -8.97 16.28 12.92
N VAL A 167 -9.55 16.28 14.11
CA VAL A 167 -9.32 17.34 15.10
C VAL A 167 -7.86 17.35 15.52
N LEU A 168 -7.23 18.52 15.47
CA LEU A 168 -5.84 18.67 15.89
C LEU A 168 -5.68 18.42 17.40
N HIS A 169 -4.69 17.60 17.75
CA HIS A 169 -4.25 17.44 19.12
C HIS A 169 -3.64 18.73 19.68
N ARG A 170 -3.48 18.81 20.99
CA ARG A 170 -2.89 19.98 21.69
C ARG A 170 -1.57 20.41 21.05
N LYS A 171 -0.65 19.46 20.77
CA LYS A 171 0.64 19.76 20.13
C LYS A 171 0.46 20.32 18.71
N GLY A 172 -0.43 19.78 17.91
CA GLY A 172 -0.73 20.26 16.57
C GLY A 172 -1.31 21.67 16.57
N ARG A 173 -2.19 21.99 17.51
CA ARG A 173 -2.72 23.36 17.68
C ARG A 173 -1.61 24.36 18.06
N ALA A 174 -0.70 23.98 18.97
CA ALA A 174 0.42 24.84 19.36
C ALA A 174 1.37 25.10 18.20
N LEU A 175 1.70 24.05 17.41
CA LEU A 175 2.54 24.19 16.21
C LEU A 175 1.87 25.08 15.16
N ARG A 176 0.57 24.90 14.91
CA ARG A 176 -0.18 25.76 13.99
C ARG A 176 -0.12 27.23 14.42
N ALA A 177 -0.41 27.51 15.68
CA ALA A 177 -0.38 28.87 16.21
C ALA A 177 1.03 29.50 16.12
N ALA A 178 2.09 28.71 16.26
CA ALA A 178 3.46 29.19 16.09
C ALA A 178 3.77 29.47 14.60
N ALA A 179 3.38 28.60 13.69
CA ALA A 179 3.55 28.78 12.25
C ALA A 179 2.80 30.01 11.74
N GLU A 180 1.56 30.21 12.17
CA GLU A 180 0.75 31.39 11.84
C GLU A 180 1.44 32.71 12.25
N LYS A 181 2.07 32.74 13.44
CA LYS A 181 2.87 33.90 13.87
C LYS A 181 4.09 34.14 13.01
N MET A 182 4.61 33.13 12.34
CA MET A 182 5.74 33.22 11.41
C MET A 182 5.29 33.47 9.97
N GLY A 183 4.00 33.62 9.71
CA GLY A 183 3.45 33.79 8.37
C GLY A 183 3.51 32.50 7.52
N TRP A 184 3.67 31.34 8.15
CA TRP A 184 3.72 30.04 7.45
C TRP A 184 2.33 29.44 7.29
N GLU A 185 2.04 28.98 6.09
CA GLU A 185 0.84 28.20 5.82
C GLU A 185 0.94 26.83 6.49
N THR A 186 -0.17 26.35 7.04
CA THR A 186 -0.29 25.00 7.59
C THR A 186 -1.51 24.32 7.05
N GLN A 187 -1.41 23.01 6.84
CA GLN A 187 -2.55 22.18 6.47
C GLN A 187 -2.67 20.95 7.35
N SER A 188 -3.88 20.41 7.44
CA SER A 188 -4.10 19.14 8.09
C SER A 188 -3.59 18.00 7.21
N VAL A 189 -2.83 17.07 7.80
CA VAL A 189 -2.38 15.88 7.11
C VAL A 189 -3.60 15.10 6.59
N PRO A 190 -3.70 14.82 5.29
CA PRO A 190 -4.74 13.94 4.78
C PRO A 190 -4.48 12.51 5.27
N LEU A 191 -5.49 11.86 5.81
CA LEU A 191 -5.36 10.55 6.44
C LEU A 191 -6.39 9.56 5.89
N LEU A 192 -5.93 8.38 5.55
CA LEU A 192 -6.75 7.20 5.26
C LEU A 192 -7.28 6.61 6.58
N MET A 193 -8.05 7.42 7.30
CA MET A 193 -8.68 7.09 8.58
C MET A 193 -10.03 7.78 8.67
N ASN A 194 -11.02 7.08 9.17
CA ASN A 194 -12.36 7.64 9.33
C ASN A 194 -12.36 8.73 10.42
N SER A 195 -12.48 9.99 10.04
CA SER A 195 -12.67 11.09 11.01
C SER A 195 -14.11 11.18 11.50
N VAL A 196 -15.03 10.65 10.73
CA VAL A 196 -16.45 10.40 11.03
C VAL A 196 -16.78 8.96 10.63
N PRO A 197 -17.90 8.36 11.08
CA PRO A 197 -18.30 7.04 10.58
C PRO A 197 -18.37 7.02 9.05
N TRP A 198 -17.74 6.03 8.43
CA TRP A 198 -17.62 5.91 6.98
C TRP A 198 -17.65 4.45 6.54
N ASP A 199 -18.36 4.18 5.44
CA ASP A 199 -18.42 2.86 4.81
C ASP A 199 -18.79 1.72 5.80
N GLY A 200 -19.76 1.98 6.68
CA GLY A 200 -20.22 1.05 7.71
C GLY A 200 -19.25 0.83 8.88
N ARG A 201 -18.15 1.57 8.97
CA ARG A 201 -17.12 1.45 10.00
C ARG A 201 -17.07 2.68 10.89
N ALA A 202 -16.61 2.49 12.12
CA ALA A 202 -16.56 3.53 13.15
C ALA A 202 -15.58 4.66 12.79
N ALA A 203 -15.75 5.81 13.42
CA ALA A 203 -14.75 6.87 13.45
C ALA A 203 -13.53 6.46 14.31
N CYS A 204 -12.40 7.09 14.02
CA CYS A 204 -11.14 6.90 14.76
C CYS A 204 -11.30 7.30 16.25
N SER A 205 -10.88 6.42 17.15
CA SER A 205 -10.87 6.66 18.60
C SER A 205 -9.69 7.47 19.12
N ASN A 206 -8.81 7.94 18.22
CA ASN A 206 -7.58 8.68 18.56
C ASN A 206 -6.62 7.94 19.51
N CYS A 207 -6.53 6.62 19.42
CA CYS A 207 -5.67 5.79 20.27
C CYS A 207 -4.17 5.95 20.02
N GLN A 208 -3.77 6.66 18.95
CA GLN A 208 -2.37 6.96 18.56
C GLN A 208 -1.50 5.74 18.22
N GLN A 209 -2.11 4.57 17.94
CA GLN A 209 -1.41 3.32 17.65
C GLN A 209 -1.60 2.89 16.20
N CYS A 210 -1.36 3.82 15.24
CA CYS A 210 -1.59 3.52 13.83
C CYS A 210 -0.42 2.77 13.20
N VAL A 211 0.82 3.24 13.44
CA VAL A 211 2.01 2.70 12.79
C VAL A 211 2.43 1.37 13.43
N GLY A 212 2.46 0.34 12.60
CA GLY A 212 2.88 -1.00 13.01
C GLY A 212 1.77 -1.88 13.58
N PHE A 213 0.52 -1.41 13.63
CA PHE A 213 -0.62 -2.17 14.17
C PHE A 213 -1.85 -2.07 13.28
N ALA A 214 -2.69 -3.10 13.28
CA ALA A 214 -4.04 -3.00 12.76
C ALA A 214 -4.86 -2.05 13.65
N CYS A 215 -5.86 -1.39 13.07
CA CYS A 215 -6.67 -0.44 13.82
C CYS A 215 -7.61 -1.17 14.80
N PRO A 216 -7.62 -0.83 16.11
CA PRO A 216 -8.45 -1.52 17.09
C PRO A 216 -9.95 -1.27 16.96
N VAL A 217 -10.35 -0.26 16.19
CA VAL A 217 -11.76 0.10 15.90
C VAL A 217 -12.10 0.05 14.41
N ASP A 218 -11.21 -0.52 13.60
CA ASP A 218 -11.35 -0.65 12.14
C ASP A 218 -11.59 0.69 11.39
N ALA A 219 -11.13 1.79 11.96
CA ALA A 219 -11.28 3.12 11.36
C ALA A 219 -10.15 3.47 10.37
N LYS A 220 -9.03 2.75 10.37
CA LYS A 220 -7.94 2.94 9.42
C LYS A 220 -8.25 2.20 8.11
N ASN A 221 -8.24 2.95 7.02
CA ASN A 221 -8.60 2.47 5.70
C ASN A 221 -7.41 1.81 5.01
N GLY A 222 -7.40 0.49 5.01
CA GLY A 222 -6.50 -0.32 4.19
C GLY A 222 -7.27 -0.96 3.04
N THR A 223 -6.58 -1.55 2.09
CA THR A 223 -7.26 -2.21 0.96
C THR A 223 -8.06 -3.43 1.39
N GLN A 224 -7.64 -4.13 2.45
CA GLN A 224 -8.34 -5.32 2.97
C GLN A 224 -9.77 -5.03 3.45
N ASN A 225 -9.99 -3.86 4.06
CA ASN A 225 -11.31 -3.48 4.60
C ASN A 225 -12.06 -2.46 3.73
N THR A 226 -11.51 -2.09 2.59
CA THR A 226 -12.13 -1.19 1.61
C THR A 226 -12.23 -1.87 0.23
N ALA A 227 -11.25 -1.67 -0.64
CA ALA A 227 -11.29 -2.12 -2.04
C ALA A 227 -11.43 -3.65 -2.18
N ILE A 228 -10.66 -4.44 -1.42
CA ILE A 228 -10.72 -5.91 -1.52
C ILE A 228 -12.08 -6.44 -1.02
N ARG A 229 -12.60 -5.89 0.06
CA ARG A 229 -13.95 -6.23 0.53
C ARG A 229 -14.99 -5.98 -0.56
N ARG A 230 -14.99 -4.81 -1.16
CA ARG A 230 -15.90 -4.48 -2.26
C ARG A 230 -15.68 -5.34 -3.49
N ALA A 231 -14.43 -5.71 -3.81
CA ALA A 231 -14.14 -6.63 -4.91
C ALA A 231 -14.81 -8.00 -4.68
N ILE A 232 -14.73 -8.54 -3.47
CA ILE A 232 -15.38 -9.80 -3.09
C ILE A 232 -16.91 -9.68 -3.17
N GLU A 233 -17.47 -8.57 -2.69
CA GLU A 233 -18.92 -8.29 -2.71
C GLU A 233 -19.50 -8.25 -4.13
N THR A 234 -18.69 -7.99 -5.17
CA THR A 234 -19.15 -8.08 -6.58
C THR A 234 -19.47 -9.51 -7.01
N GLY A 235 -19.02 -10.53 -6.28
CA GLY A 235 -19.08 -11.94 -6.69
C GLY A 235 -18.04 -12.35 -7.73
N ASN A 236 -17.28 -11.41 -8.30
CA ASN A 236 -16.32 -11.65 -9.37
C ASN A 236 -14.87 -11.77 -8.88
N CYS A 237 -14.59 -11.55 -7.60
CA CYS A 237 -13.26 -11.64 -7.01
C CYS A 237 -13.16 -12.76 -5.97
N ARG A 238 -12.10 -13.56 -6.08
CA ARG A 238 -11.68 -14.51 -5.03
C ARG A 238 -10.30 -14.15 -4.55
N VAL A 239 -10.05 -14.29 -3.25
CA VAL A 239 -8.74 -14.07 -2.64
C VAL A 239 -8.15 -15.39 -2.20
N TRP A 240 -6.91 -15.64 -2.62
CA TRP A 240 -6.06 -16.69 -2.07
C TRP A 240 -4.98 -16.04 -1.22
N ASP A 241 -5.10 -16.18 0.06
CA ASP A 241 -4.03 -15.86 1.01
C ASP A 241 -3.03 -17.02 1.13
N GLN A 242 -1.87 -16.77 1.74
CA GLN A 242 -0.79 -17.73 1.87
C GLN A 242 -0.40 -18.37 0.52
N ALA A 243 -0.49 -17.58 -0.54
CA ALA A 243 -0.28 -17.98 -1.92
C ALA A 243 0.93 -17.22 -2.49
N VAL A 244 2.05 -17.92 -2.63
CA VAL A 244 3.30 -17.34 -3.13
C VAL A 244 3.37 -17.49 -4.65
N ALA A 245 3.29 -16.37 -5.37
CA ALA A 245 3.57 -16.34 -6.80
C ALA A 245 5.08 -16.56 -7.02
N SER A 246 5.44 -17.67 -7.62
CA SER A 246 6.83 -18.09 -7.82
C SER A 246 7.39 -17.61 -9.15
N SER A 247 6.69 -17.88 -10.24
CA SER A 247 7.13 -17.55 -11.59
C SER A 247 5.94 -17.30 -12.52
N LEU A 248 6.21 -16.64 -13.65
CA LEU A 248 5.27 -16.47 -14.74
C LEU A 248 5.30 -17.69 -15.66
N SER A 249 4.15 -18.06 -16.21
CA SER A 249 4.02 -19.08 -17.24
C SER A 249 3.92 -18.41 -18.61
N PHE A 250 4.66 -18.93 -19.60
CA PHE A 250 4.73 -18.36 -20.95
C PHE A 250 4.42 -19.41 -22.01
N GLU A 251 3.74 -18.98 -23.06
CA GLU A 251 3.57 -19.73 -24.31
C GLU A 251 3.73 -18.77 -25.49
N ALA A 252 4.57 -19.12 -26.45
CA ALA A 252 4.84 -18.31 -27.65
C ALA A 252 5.11 -16.82 -27.36
N GLY A 253 5.90 -16.53 -26.32
CA GLY A 253 6.27 -15.15 -25.93
C GLY A 253 5.18 -14.36 -25.20
N ARG A 254 4.06 -15.00 -24.84
CA ARG A 254 2.97 -14.38 -24.08
C ARG A 254 2.86 -14.98 -22.71
N VAL A 255 2.56 -14.15 -21.71
CA VAL A 255 2.21 -14.62 -20.36
C VAL A 255 0.85 -15.30 -20.43
N THR A 256 0.78 -16.55 -19.94
CA THR A 256 -0.44 -17.37 -19.93
C THR A 256 -0.92 -17.68 -18.51
N GLY A 257 -0.15 -17.32 -17.51
CA GLY A 257 -0.51 -17.57 -16.11
C GLY A 257 0.62 -17.40 -15.13
N LEU A 258 0.46 -18.04 -13.97
CA LEU A 258 1.40 -18.04 -12.85
C LEU A 258 1.54 -19.45 -12.27
N ARG A 259 2.74 -19.76 -11.81
CA ARG A 259 2.99 -20.85 -10.88
C ARG A 259 2.95 -20.34 -9.44
N VAL A 260 2.13 -20.98 -8.63
CA VAL A 260 1.82 -20.54 -7.25
C VAL A 260 2.02 -21.70 -6.27
N PHE A 261 2.71 -21.44 -5.16
CA PHE A 261 2.79 -22.35 -4.03
C PHE A 261 1.77 -21.95 -2.97
N ARG A 262 0.87 -22.86 -2.60
CA ARG A 262 -0.15 -22.63 -1.57
C ARG A 262 -0.50 -23.93 -0.85
N CYS A 263 -0.65 -23.89 0.47
CA CYS A 263 -1.04 -25.02 1.30
C CYS A 263 -0.20 -26.29 1.05
N GLY A 264 1.14 -26.13 0.93
CA GLY A 264 2.06 -27.25 0.70
C GLY A 264 2.07 -27.81 -0.73
N SER A 265 1.33 -27.22 -1.67
CA SER A 265 1.17 -27.73 -3.03
C SER A 265 1.46 -26.65 -4.08
N TRP A 266 1.93 -27.07 -5.25
CA TRP A 266 2.09 -26.25 -6.42
C TRP A 266 0.80 -26.22 -7.26
N HIS A 267 0.46 -25.04 -7.74
CA HIS A 267 -0.69 -24.77 -8.61
C HIS A 267 -0.25 -24.02 -9.86
N GLU A 268 -0.68 -24.48 -11.03
CA GLU A 268 -0.56 -23.74 -12.29
C GLU A 268 -1.88 -23.01 -12.54
N ILE A 269 -1.84 -21.69 -12.53
CA ILE A 269 -3.02 -20.84 -12.72
C ILE A 269 -2.95 -20.23 -14.10
N LYS A 270 -3.86 -20.69 -14.99
CA LYS A 270 -4.03 -20.09 -16.32
C LYS A 270 -4.87 -18.82 -16.23
N ALA A 271 -4.46 -17.77 -16.93
CA ALA A 271 -5.15 -16.49 -16.95
C ALA A 271 -4.95 -15.75 -18.28
N ASP A 272 -5.99 -15.07 -18.74
CA ASP A 272 -5.92 -14.22 -19.94
C ASP A 272 -5.04 -12.97 -19.73
N ALA A 273 -4.90 -12.55 -18.50
CA ALA A 273 -4.01 -11.44 -18.11
C ALA A 273 -3.53 -11.62 -16.66
N VAL A 274 -2.30 -11.19 -16.42
CA VAL A 274 -1.62 -11.19 -15.11
C VAL A 274 -1.28 -9.76 -14.74
N VAL A 275 -1.65 -9.36 -13.51
CA VAL A 275 -1.25 -8.08 -12.92
C VAL A 275 -0.23 -8.36 -11.83
N LEU A 276 0.96 -7.77 -11.94
CA LEU A 276 2.00 -7.85 -10.92
C LEU A 276 1.92 -6.64 -10.00
N ALA A 277 1.56 -6.87 -8.75
CA ALA A 277 1.39 -5.85 -7.71
C ALA A 277 2.06 -6.25 -6.38
N CYS A 278 3.16 -6.97 -6.48
CA CYS A 278 3.89 -7.55 -5.34
C CYS A 278 4.81 -6.57 -4.61
N GLY A 279 4.75 -5.26 -4.95
CA GLY A 279 5.71 -4.25 -4.53
C GLY A 279 6.96 -4.26 -5.42
N ALA A 280 7.82 -3.24 -5.29
CA ALA A 280 8.93 -2.99 -6.19
C ALA A 280 9.90 -4.19 -6.29
N ILE A 281 10.31 -4.76 -5.15
CA ILE A 281 11.30 -5.84 -5.09
C ILE A 281 10.75 -7.14 -5.67
N GLU A 282 9.60 -7.61 -5.21
CA GLU A 282 9.05 -8.90 -5.62
C GLU A 282 8.48 -8.88 -7.04
N THR A 283 8.00 -7.72 -7.51
CA THR A 283 7.61 -7.56 -8.91
C THR A 283 8.83 -7.67 -9.83
N ALA A 284 9.94 -7.00 -9.48
CA ALA A 284 11.20 -7.13 -10.23
C ALA A 284 11.70 -8.58 -10.24
N ARG A 285 11.68 -9.26 -9.08
CA ARG A 285 12.05 -10.68 -9.00
C ARG A 285 11.24 -11.55 -9.95
N LEU A 286 9.91 -11.38 -10.00
CA LEU A 286 9.04 -12.15 -10.89
C LEU A 286 9.29 -11.88 -12.37
N LEU A 287 9.76 -10.67 -12.72
CA LEU A 287 10.07 -10.30 -14.10
C LEU A 287 11.46 -10.77 -14.55
N LEU A 288 12.38 -10.95 -13.61
CA LEU A 288 13.75 -11.38 -13.86
C LEU A 288 13.94 -12.91 -13.78
N HIS A 289 12.97 -13.63 -13.23
CA HIS A 289 12.98 -15.10 -13.08
C HIS A 289 12.40 -15.75 -14.34
#